data_438017aef0bef113f384d4c283cf14a0
#
_entry.id   438017aef0bef113f384d4c283cf14a0
#
_cell.length_a   1.000
_cell.length_b   1.000
_cell.length_c   1.000
_cell.angle_alpha   90.00
_cell.angle_beta   90.00
_cell.angle_gamma   90.00
#
_symmetry.space_group_name_H-M   'P 1'
#
loop_
_entity.id
_entity.type
_entity.pdbx_description
1 polymer ?
#
loop_
_entity_poly.entity_id
_entity_poly.type
_entity_poly.pdbx_seq_one_letter_code
_entity_poly.pdbx_strand_id
1 'polypeptide(L)'
;QRLLAALSAVYIIDGIGINISASIGVTLYPNDNENADTLLRHADQAMYKAKQSGRNRFHLFDVSKDKMDKSAFDTVIRVRQALHDGELCLHYQPKISLSSGAVIGFEALLRWQHPRDGLILPQYFIPLIEQSDLIVEIGEWVIDQALSQIEQWADLGHSWSVSVNIAALHLKKENFVKSLKFLLDSHPNVLPQMLDIEITESVVIEHLSHVTQCLIACQDLGVTFSS
;
A
#
# COMPACT_ATOMS: atom_id res chain seq x y z
N GLN A 1 8.33 13.62 -31.51
CA GLN A 1 9.01 12.45 -32.11
C GLN A 1 10.01 12.87 -33.19
N ARG A 2 9.66 13.73 -34.18
CA ARG A 2 10.58 14.17 -35.24
C ARG A 2 11.86 14.81 -34.71
N LEU A 3 11.77 15.64 -33.65
CA LEU A 3 12.95 16.27 -33.04
C LEU A 3 13.90 15.24 -32.42
N LEU A 4 13.37 14.26 -31.69
CA LEU A 4 14.18 13.18 -31.10
C LEU A 4 14.86 12.33 -32.20
N ALA A 5 14.14 11.98 -33.26
CA ALA A 5 14.72 11.24 -34.39
C ALA A 5 15.85 12.02 -35.08
N ALA A 6 15.68 13.33 -35.24
CA ALA A 6 16.72 14.21 -35.82
C ALA A 6 17.97 14.29 -34.93
N LEU A 7 17.78 14.38 -33.61
CA LEU A 7 18.89 14.45 -32.64
C LEU A 7 19.59 13.09 -32.47
N SER A 8 18.89 11.97 -32.66
CA SER A 8 19.48 10.62 -32.55
C SER A 8 20.20 10.15 -33.82
N ALA A 9 20.25 10.98 -34.88
CA ALA A 9 21.03 10.65 -36.07
C ALA A 9 22.52 10.58 -35.73
N VAL A 10 23.26 9.73 -36.45
CA VAL A 10 24.73 9.68 -36.27
C VAL A 10 25.36 10.91 -36.85
N TYR A 11 26.08 11.66 -36.06
CA TYR A 11 26.86 12.82 -36.47
C TYR A 11 28.30 12.39 -36.75
N ILE A 12 28.82 12.72 -37.91
CA ILE A 12 30.23 12.44 -38.24
C ILE A 12 31.05 13.73 -37.97
N ILE A 13 31.94 13.65 -37.00
CA ILE A 13 32.88 14.74 -36.65
C ILE A 13 34.28 14.17 -36.75
N ASP A 14 35.10 14.74 -37.61
CA ASP A 14 36.47 14.29 -37.90
C ASP A 14 36.57 12.80 -38.25
N GLY A 15 35.59 12.27 -39.01
CA GLY A 15 35.51 10.88 -39.39
C GLY A 15 35.04 9.91 -38.33
N ILE A 16 34.69 10.40 -37.13
CA ILE A 16 34.18 9.62 -36.00
C ILE A 16 32.66 9.75 -35.91
N GLY A 17 31.92 8.63 -35.87
CA GLY A 17 30.48 8.61 -35.67
C GLY A 17 30.13 8.85 -34.20
N ILE A 18 29.41 9.95 -33.92
CA ILE A 18 28.94 10.30 -32.58
C ILE A 18 27.43 10.14 -32.52
N ASN A 19 26.95 9.40 -31.55
CA ASN A 19 25.55 9.28 -31.23
C ASN A 19 25.22 10.15 -30.00
N ILE A 20 24.22 11.02 -30.15
CA ILE A 20 23.67 11.80 -29.03
C ILE A 20 22.21 11.45 -28.82
N SER A 21 21.73 11.66 -27.64
CA SER A 21 20.32 11.48 -27.31
C SER A 21 19.83 12.66 -26.46
N ALA A 22 18.53 12.93 -26.53
CA ALA A 22 17.91 13.97 -25.75
C ALA A 22 16.74 13.40 -24.91
N SER A 23 16.56 13.96 -23.72
CA SER A 23 15.33 13.80 -22.94
C SER A 23 14.60 15.13 -22.90
N ILE A 24 13.33 15.14 -23.25
CA ILE A 24 12.55 16.37 -23.44
C ILE A 24 11.37 16.34 -22.47
N GLY A 25 11.23 17.38 -21.67
CA GLY A 25 10.01 17.63 -20.89
C GLY A 25 9.13 18.63 -21.64
N VAL A 26 7.83 18.39 -21.58
CA VAL A 26 6.82 19.22 -22.25
C VAL A 26 5.72 19.54 -21.27
N THR A 27 5.25 20.79 -21.26
CA THR A 27 3.97 21.18 -20.67
C THR A 27 3.13 21.92 -21.71
N LEU A 28 1.82 21.97 -21.56
CA LEU A 28 0.90 22.56 -22.52
C LEU A 28 0.00 23.60 -21.86
N TYR A 29 0.11 24.85 -22.29
CA TYR A 29 -0.86 25.89 -21.97
C TYR A 29 -2.03 25.83 -22.97
N PRO A 30 -3.31 25.98 -22.55
CA PRO A 30 -3.79 26.33 -21.21
C PRO A 30 -4.10 25.12 -20.31
N ASN A 31 -3.77 23.89 -20.71
CA ASN A 31 -4.04 22.70 -19.87
C ASN A 31 -3.31 22.79 -18.51
N ASP A 32 -2.08 23.29 -18.56
CA ASP A 32 -1.30 23.72 -17.41
C ASP A 32 -1.40 25.26 -17.35
N ASN A 33 -2.38 25.77 -16.61
CA ASN A 33 -2.71 27.20 -16.57
C ASN A 33 -1.96 27.93 -15.46
N GLU A 34 -0.64 27.77 -15.45
CA GLU A 34 0.26 28.37 -14.47
C GLU A 34 1.06 29.53 -15.10
N ASN A 35 1.78 30.31 -14.27
CA ASN A 35 2.70 31.32 -14.74
C ASN A 35 3.93 30.71 -15.43
N ALA A 36 4.68 31.49 -16.18
CA ALA A 36 5.80 31.04 -17.01
C ALA A 36 6.88 30.30 -16.20
N ASP A 37 7.21 30.75 -15.00
CA ASP A 37 8.24 30.14 -14.16
C ASP A 37 7.79 28.76 -13.69
N THR A 38 6.52 28.61 -13.35
CA THR A 38 5.92 27.33 -12.97
C THR A 38 5.85 26.38 -14.15
N LEU A 39 5.47 26.86 -15.35
CA LEU A 39 5.46 26.04 -16.57
C LEU A 39 6.86 25.52 -16.91
N LEU A 40 7.89 26.33 -16.77
CA LEU A 40 9.29 25.91 -16.98
C LEU A 40 9.68 24.81 -15.96
N ARG A 41 9.32 24.97 -14.69
CA ARG A 41 9.57 23.97 -13.66
C ARG A 41 8.84 22.66 -13.94
N HIS A 42 7.59 22.70 -14.41
CA HIS A 42 6.82 21.53 -14.80
C HIS A 42 7.44 20.81 -16.01
N ALA A 43 7.90 21.56 -17.00
CA ALA A 43 8.64 20.99 -18.12
C ALA A 43 9.96 20.33 -17.66
N ASP A 44 10.69 20.93 -16.71
CA ASP A 44 11.92 20.36 -16.15
C ASP A 44 11.63 19.06 -15.37
N GLN A 45 10.59 19.01 -14.57
CA GLN A 45 10.12 17.77 -13.91
C GLN A 45 9.80 16.69 -14.92
N ALA A 46 9.07 17.01 -15.99
CA ALA A 46 8.77 16.06 -17.06
C ALA A 46 10.04 15.57 -17.78
N MET A 47 11.01 16.44 -18.00
CA MET A 47 12.32 16.06 -18.56
C MET A 47 13.07 15.08 -17.65
N TYR A 48 13.01 15.29 -16.33
CA TYR A 48 13.63 14.39 -15.37
C TYR A 48 12.96 13.01 -15.39
N LYS A 49 11.62 12.94 -15.45
CA LYS A 49 10.87 11.68 -15.65
C LYS A 49 11.28 10.97 -16.95
N ALA A 50 11.49 11.73 -18.05
CA ALA A 50 11.98 11.17 -19.32
C ALA A 50 13.39 10.55 -19.16
N LYS A 51 14.27 11.17 -18.38
CA LYS A 51 15.62 10.64 -18.08
C LYS A 51 15.56 9.34 -17.29
N GLN A 52 14.72 9.29 -16.24
CA GLN A 52 14.55 8.09 -15.40
C GLN A 52 13.91 6.92 -16.17
N SER A 53 12.99 7.20 -17.08
CA SER A 53 12.28 6.18 -17.88
C SER A 53 13.11 5.60 -19.05
N GLY A 54 14.43 5.82 -19.10
CA GLY A 54 15.32 5.23 -20.10
C GLY A 54 15.83 6.19 -21.17
N ARG A 55 15.74 7.50 -20.96
CA ARG A 55 16.26 8.56 -21.85
C ARG A 55 15.73 8.50 -23.29
N ASN A 56 16.25 9.34 -24.19
CA ASN A 56 15.89 9.40 -25.61
C ASN A 56 14.39 9.42 -25.90
N ARG A 57 13.64 10.18 -25.09
CA ARG A 57 12.18 10.31 -25.17
C ARG A 57 11.71 11.66 -24.69
N PHE A 58 10.45 11.97 -24.97
CA PHE A 58 9.77 13.07 -24.31
C PHE A 58 8.82 12.56 -23.24
N HIS A 59 8.55 13.39 -22.24
CA HIS A 59 7.48 13.22 -21.28
C HIS A 59 6.63 14.48 -21.22
N LEU A 60 5.31 14.29 -21.26
CA LEU A 60 4.36 15.39 -21.11
C LEU A 60 4.03 15.54 -19.62
N PHE A 61 4.13 16.76 -19.10
CA PHE A 61 3.65 17.06 -17.76
C PHE A 61 2.12 16.93 -17.72
N ASP A 62 1.64 16.15 -16.80
CA ASP A 62 0.21 15.93 -16.56
C ASP A 62 -0.17 16.56 -15.22
N VAL A 63 -0.85 17.72 -15.30
CA VAL A 63 -1.29 18.48 -14.11
C VAL A 63 -2.20 17.65 -13.22
N SER A 64 -3.07 16.82 -13.81
CA SER A 64 -3.99 15.98 -13.05
C SER A 64 -3.24 14.89 -12.27
N LYS A 65 -2.27 14.27 -12.93
CA LYS A 65 -1.43 13.24 -12.32
C LYS A 65 -0.52 13.82 -11.24
N ASP A 66 0.07 14.99 -11.46
CA ASP A 66 0.92 15.66 -10.45
C ASP A 66 0.11 16.05 -9.20
N LYS A 67 -1.12 16.53 -9.38
CA LYS A 67 -2.04 16.80 -8.27
C LYS A 67 -2.43 15.52 -7.53
N MET A 68 -2.68 14.41 -8.25
CA MET A 68 -2.96 13.11 -7.65
C MET A 68 -1.74 12.57 -6.89
N ASP A 69 -0.54 12.63 -7.48
CA ASP A 69 0.70 12.17 -6.85
C ASP A 69 1.00 12.96 -5.56
N LYS A 70 0.80 14.28 -5.56
CA LYS A 70 0.91 15.13 -4.36
C LYS A 70 -0.15 14.78 -3.32
N SER A 71 -1.41 14.66 -3.72
CA SER A 71 -2.49 14.31 -2.81
C SER A 71 -2.28 12.93 -2.18
N ALA A 72 -1.79 11.95 -2.94
CA ALA A 72 -1.43 10.63 -2.41
C ALA A 72 -0.27 10.72 -1.42
N PHE A 73 0.78 11.51 -1.74
CA PHE A 73 1.92 11.70 -0.84
C PHE A 73 1.50 12.38 0.48
N ASP A 74 0.71 13.46 0.40
CA ASP A 74 0.18 14.15 1.57
C ASP A 74 -0.70 13.21 2.41
N THR A 75 -1.48 12.34 1.76
CA THR A 75 -2.31 11.33 2.43
C THR A 75 -1.45 10.30 3.15
N VAL A 76 -0.37 9.79 2.53
CA VAL A 76 0.55 8.83 3.17
C VAL A 76 1.14 9.45 4.46
N ILE A 77 1.60 10.71 4.39
CA ILE A 77 2.13 11.42 5.56
C ILE A 77 1.04 11.55 6.63
N ARG A 78 -0.17 11.96 6.24
CA ARG A 78 -1.26 12.20 7.19
C ARG A 78 -1.75 10.91 7.85
N VAL A 79 -1.86 9.80 7.10
CA VAL A 79 -2.25 8.48 7.65
C VAL A 79 -1.15 7.93 8.57
N ARG A 80 0.14 8.13 8.23
CA ARG A 80 1.24 7.75 9.13
C ARG A 80 1.15 8.51 10.45
N GLN A 81 0.83 9.79 10.39
CA GLN A 81 0.60 10.60 11.59
C GLN A 81 -0.61 10.09 12.38
N ALA A 82 -1.70 9.72 11.70
CA ALA A 82 -2.89 9.14 12.32
C ALA A 82 -2.58 7.83 13.07
N LEU A 83 -1.73 6.98 12.51
CA LEU A 83 -1.27 5.76 13.17
C LEU A 83 -0.50 6.10 14.46
N HIS A 84 0.42 7.05 14.38
CA HIS A 84 1.25 7.47 15.53
C HIS A 84 0.41 8.18 16.62
N ASP A 85 -0.55 9.01 16.23
CA ASP A 85 -1.37 9.80 17.15
C ASP A 85 -2.57 9.02 17.72
N GLY A 86 -2.72 7.73 17.36
CA GLY A 86 -3.80 6.88 17.86
C GLY A 86 -5.18 7.22 17.28
N GLU A 87 -5.22 7.82 16.09
CA GLU A 87 -6.47 8.13 15.39
C GLU A 87 -7.03 6.91 14.62
N LEU A 88 -6.23 5.85 14.42
CA LEU A 88 -6.71 4.61 13.85
C LEU A 88 -7.33 3.73 14.92
N CYS A 89 -8.41 3.04 14.59
CA CYS A 89 -9.06 2.08 15.47
C CYS A 89 -9.65 0.91 14.67
N LEU A 90 -9.97 -0.19 15.36
CA LEU A 90 -10.66 -1.34 14.77
C LEU A 90 -12.12 -1.35 15.23
N HIS A 91 -13.03 -1.53 14.29
CA HIS A 91 -14.41 -1.91 14.56
C HIS A 91 -14.56 -3.40 14.29
N TYR A 92 -15.32 -4.10 15.12
CA TYR A 92 -15.47 -5.55 15.06
C TYR A 92 -16.87 -5.91 14.57
N GLN A 93 -16.96 -6.52 13.39
CA GLN A 93 -18.22 -7.01 12.83
C GLN A 93 -18.40 -8.48 13.18
N PRO A 94 -19.50 -8.88 13.85
CA PRO A 94 -19.69 -10.27 14.28
C PRO A 94 -19.92 -11.21 13.10
N LYS A 95 -19.26 -12.38 13.15
CA LYS A 95 -19.49 -13.53 12.28
C LYS A 95 -20.46 -14.48 13.01
N ILE A 96 -21.58 -14.79 12.38
CA ILE A 96 -22.65 -15.58 13.00
C ILE A 96 -22.72 -16.95 12.33
N SER A 97 -22.76 -18.02 13.13
CA SER A 97 -23.06 -19.37 12.66
C SER A 97 -24.52 -19.46 12.20
N LEU A 98 -24.75 -19.76 10.93
CA LEU A 98 -26.11 -19.87 10.38
C LEU A 98 -26.89 -21.05 10.99
N SER A 99 -26.20 -22.08 11.47
CA SER A 99 -26.84 -23.26 12.06
C SER A 99 -27.27 -23.09 13.52
N SER A 100 -26.52 -22.28 14.29
CA SER A 100 -26.77 -22.11 15.73
C SER A 100 -27.25 -20.71 16.12
N GLY A 101 -27.06 -19.70 15.24
CA GLY A 101 -27.28 -18.30 15.55
C GLY A 101 -26.25 -17.69 16.52
N ALA A 102 -25.23 -18.45 16.91
CA ALA A 102 -24.21 -17.99 17.83
C ALA A 102 -23.13 -17.17 17.14
N VAL A 103 -22.53 -16.19 17.86
CA VAL A 103 -21.32 -15.48 17.43
C VAL A 103 -20.15 -16.46 17.51
N ILE A 104 -19.44 -16.64 16.39
CA ILE A 104 -18.27 -17.53 16.27
C ILE A 104 -16.95 -16.76 16.17
N GLY A 105 -17.00 -15.48 15.91
CA GLY A 105 -15.83 -14.60 15.77
C GLY A 105 -16.21 -13.23 15.24
N PHE A 106 -15.21 -12.44 14.89
CA PHE A 106 -15.40 -11.09 14.37
C PHE A 106 -14.44 -10.80 13.22
N GLU A 107 -14.85 -9.95 12.30
CA GLU A 107 -13.95 -9.31 11.36
C GLU A 107 -13.51 -7.95 11.91
N ALA A 108 -12.20 -7.73 11.98
CA ALA A 108 -11.61 -6.47 12.38
C ALA A 108 -11.52 -5.52 11.18
N LEU A 109 -12.27 -4.46 11.26
CA LEU A 109 -12.42 -3.48 10.20
C LEU A 109 -11.73 -2.17 10.59
N LEU A 110 -10.67 -1.83 9.89
CA LEU A 110 -9.92 -0.59 10.12
C LEU A 110 -10.82 0.62 9.95
N ARG A 111 -10.67 1.61 10.84
CA ARG A 111 -11.37 2.90 10.83
C ARG A 111 -10.38 4.01 11.17
N TRP A 112 -10.63 5.19 10.65
CA TRP A 112 -9.85 6.38 10.99
C TRP A 112 -10.75 7.41 11.66
N GLN A 113 -10.52 7.67 12.92
CA GLN A 113 -11.18 8.71 13.72
C GLN A 113 -10.48 10.06 13.47
N HIS A 114 -10.77 10.66 12.31
CA HIS A 114 -10.13 11.91 11.94
C HIS A 114 -10.66 13.06 12.81
N PRO A 115 -9.78 13.91 13.41
CA PRO A 115 -10.20 14.91 14.43
C PRO A 115 -11.14 15.98 13.89
N ARG A 116 -11.14 16.24 12.58
CA ARG A 116 -12.02 17.25 11.94
C ARG A 116 -13.14 16.63 11.12
N ASP A 117 -12.85 15.55 10.41
CA ASP A 117 -13.76 14.99 9.40
C ASP A 117 -14.57 13.80 9.96
N GLY A 118 -14.33 13.42 11.23
CA GLY A 118 -15.01 12.31 11.89
C GLY A 118 -14.51 10.95 11.38
N LEU A 119 -15.42 9.97 11.33
CA LEU A 119 -15.08 8.60 10.95
C LEU A 119 -14.85 8.46 9.44
N ILE A 120 -13.63 8.16 9.06
CA ILE A 120 -13.24 7.89 7.66
C ILE A 120 -13.10 6.38 7.45
N LEU A 121 -13.77 5.86 6.41
CA LEU A 121 -13.74 4.44 6.05
C LEU A 121 -12.49 4.08 5.23
N PRO A 122 -12.00 2.83 5.30
CA PRO A 122 -10.78 2.37 4.62
C PRO A 122 -10.76 2.64 3.12
N GLN A 123 -11.89 2.52 2.45
CA GLN A 123 -12.02 2.76 1.01
C GLN A 123 -11.56 4.14 0.53
N TYR A 124 -11.49 5.13 1.43
CA TYR A 124 -11.08 6.49 1.11
C TYR A 124 -9.59 6.76 1.31
N PHE A 125 -8.84 5.91 2.04
CA PHE A 125 -7.43 6.12 2.29
C PHE A 125 -6.54 4.91 1.99
N ILE A 126 -7.03 3.67 2.13
CA ILE A 126 -6.24 2.47 1.84
C ILE A 126 -5.72 2.44 0.39
N PRO A 127 -6.54 2.72 -0.67
CA PRO A 127 -6.03 2.71 -2.05
C PRO A 127 -4.90 3.71 -2.31
N LEU A 128 -4.78 4.77 -1.51
CA LEU A 128 -3.74 5.80 -1.64
C LEU A 128 -2.41 5.39 -0.99
N ILE A 129 -2.45 4.45 -0.04
CA ILE A 129 -1.29 4.00 0.74
C ILE A 129 -0.90 2.54 0.47
N GLU A 130 -1.74 1.76 -0.20
CA GLU A 130 -1.55 0.31 -0.39
C GLU A 130 -0.26 -0.08 -1.12
N GLN A 131 0.32 0.85 -1.91
CA GLN A 131 1.59 0.67 -2.61
C GLN A 131 2.79 1.29 -1.85
N SER A 132 2.58 1.79 -0.64
CA SER A 132 3.63 2.35 0.22
C SER A 132 4.00 1.41 1.36
N ASP A 133 5.19 1.57 1.93
CA ASP A 133 5.59 0.79 3.11
C ASP A 133 4.72 1.05 4.34
N LEU A 134 3.95 2.14 4.35
CA LEU A 134 3.01 2.43 5.43
C LEU A 134 1.92 1.35 5.58
N ILE A 135 1.52 0.68 4.48
CA ILE A 135 0.53 -0.41 4.56
C ILE A 135 1.05 -1.59 5.37
N VAL A 136 2.38 -1.80 5.39
CA VAL A 136 3.02 -2.83 6.22
C VAL A 136 2.96 -2.46 7.69
N GLU A 137 3.32 -1.19 8.03
CA GLU A 137 3.24 -0.67 9.39
C GLU A 137 1.80 -0.78 9.95
N ILE A 138 0.81 -0.41 9.13
CA ILE A 138 -0.62 -0.55 9.49
C ILE A 138 -1.01 -2.01 9.64
N GLY A 139 -0.57 -2.90 8.75
CA GLY A 139 -0.89 -4.32 8.83
C GLY A 139 -0.34 -4.97 10.10
N GLU A 140 0.89 -4.65 10.51
CA GLU A 140 1.49 -5.12 11.77
C GLU A 140 0.70 -4.57 12.98
N TRP A 141 0.33 -3.29 12.95
CA TRP A 141 -0.48 -2.67 13.99
C TRP A 141 -1.88 -3.31 14.09
N VAL A 142 -2.54 -3.60 12.96
CA VAL A 142 -3.86 -4.26 12.92
C VAL A 142 -3.77 -5.65 13.56
N ILE A 143 -2.75 -6.44 13.25
CA ILE A 143 -2.54 -7.77 13.85
C ILE A 143 -2.35 -7.64 15.37
N ASP A 144 -1.50 -6.74 15.84
CA ASP A 144 -1.24 -6.49 17.26
C ASP A 144 -2.52 -6.10 18.01
N GLN A 145 -3.31 -5.18 17.45
CA GLN A 145 -4.59 -4.76 18.04
C GLN A 145 -5.62 -5.90 18.07
N ALA A 146 -5.66 -6.75 17.01
CA ALA A 146 -6.55 -7.90 16.96
C ALA A 146 -6.17 -8.93 18.04
N LEU A 147 -4.89 -9.24 18.20
CA LEU A 147 -4.39 -10.14 19.24
C LEU A 147 -4.70 -9.60 20.64
N SER A 148 -4.47 -8.30 20.88
CA SER A 148 -4.83 -7.64 22.13
C SER A 148 -6.32 -7.74 22.43
N GLN A 149 -7.18 -7.61 21.41
CA GLN A 149 -8.63 -7.73 21.59
C GLN A 149 -9.06 -9.17 21.89
N ILE A 150 -8.42 -10.17 21.28
CA ILE A 150 -8.65 -11.59 21.59
C ILE A 150 -8.31 -11.87 23.05
N GLU A 151 -7.18 -11.38 23.58
CA GLU A 151 -6.81 -11.50 24.99
C GLU A 151 -7.88 -10.91 25.90
N GLN A 152 -8.34 -9.68 25.61
CA GLN A 152 -9.37 -9.03 26.41
C GLN A 152 -10.68 -9.84 26.44
N TRP A 153 -11.07 -10.44 25.31
CA TRP A 153 -12.27 -11.28 25.27
C TRP A 153 -12.07 -12.61 25.98
N ALA A 154 -10.88 -13.19 25.93
CA ALA A 154 -10.54 -14.40 26.66
C ALA A 154 -10.62 -14.18 28.18
N ASP A 155 -10.16 -13.04 28.68
CA ASP A 155 -10.28 -12.63 30.09
C ASP A 155 -11.75 -12.50 30.53
N LEU A 156 -12.65 -12.19 29.60
CA LEU A 156 -14.09 -12.16 29.82
C LEU A 156 -14.80 -13.53 29.64
N GLY A 157 -14.02 -14.59 29.36
CA GLY A 157 -14.52 -15.96 29.18
C GLY A 157 -15.04 -16.26 27.76
N HIS A 158 -14.71 -15.45 26.76
CA HIS A 158 -15.10 -15.65 25.38
C HIS A 158 -13.94 -16.22 24.54
N SER A 159 -14.23 -17.20 23.66
CA SER A 159 -13.27 -17.80 22.73
C SER A 159 -13.60 -17.42 21.29
N TRP A 160 -13.61 -16.15 20.97
CA TRP A 160 -13.91 -15.64 19.64
C TRP A 160 -12.65 -15.41 18.82
N SER A 161 -12.66 -15.90 17.57
CA SER A 161 -11.61 -15.59 16.60
C SER A 161 -11.79 -14.19 16.01
N VAL A 162 -10.68 -13.62 15.52
CA VAL A 162 -10.67 -12.35 14.80
C VAL A 162 -10.05 -12.54 13.44
N SER A 163 -10.76 -12.12 12.39
CA SER A 163 -10.21 -12.04 11.04
C SER A 163 -9.69 -10.64 10.78
N VAL A 164 -8.53 -10.55 10.12
CA VAL A 164 -7.88 -9.29 9.75
C VAL A 164 -7.57 -9.26 8.26
N ASN A 165 -7.86 -8.17 7.59
CA ASN A 165 -7.52 -7.95 6.17
C ASN A 165 -6.05 -7.56 6.03
N ILE A 166 -5.26 -8.31 5.26
CA ILE A 166 -3.84 -8.03 5.01
C ILE A 166 -3.59 -7.72 3.53
N ALA A 167 -2.92 -6.60 3.29
CA ALA A 167 -2.61 -6.16 1.93
C ALA A 167 -1.54 -7.06 1.27
N ALA A 168 -1.65 -7.20 -0.07
CA ALA A 168 -0.73 -7.97 -0.89
C ALA A 168 0.74 -7.58 -0.69
N LEU A 169 1.01 -6.27 -0.60
CA LEU A 169 2.36 -5.75 -0.40
C LEU A 169 2.97 -6.23 0.93
N HIS A 170 2.15 -6.35 1.98
CA HIS A 170 2.62 -6.83 3.29
C HIS A 170 2.98 -8.30 3.23
N LEU A 171 2.15 -9.17 2.64
CA LEU A 171 2.43 -10.60 2.46
C LEU A 171 3.67 -10.87 1.60
N LYS A 172 4.01 -9.95 0.67
CA LYS A 172 5.20 -10.07 -0.19
C LYS A 172 6.51 -9.70 0.52
N LYS A 173 6.46 -9.12 1.72
CA LYS A 173 7.69 -8.79 2.46
C LYS A 173 8.35 -10.06 2.99
N GLU A 174 9.64 -10.19 2.77
CA GLU A 174 10.44 -11.36 3.21
C GLU A 174 10.39 -11.59 4.73
N ASN A 175 10.14 -10.54 5.49
CA ASN A 175 10.07 -10.59 6.95
C ASN A 175 8.67 -10.81 7.50
N PHE A 176 7.62 -10.97 6.67
CA PHE A 176 6.22 -11.09 7.11
C PHE A 176 6.03 -12.20 8.16
N VAL A 177 6.49 -13.42 7.85
CA VAL A 177 6.38 -14.58 8.76
C VAL A 177 7.11 -14.32 10.09
N LYS A 178 8.27 -13.65 10.02
CA LYS A 178 9.06 -13.32 11.21
C LYS A 178 8.36 -12.26 12.08
N SER A 179 7.79 -11.22 11.45
CA SER A 179 7.01 -10.21 12.16
C SER A 179 5.75 -10.81 12.79
N LEU A 180 5.02 -11.65 12.04
CA LEU A 180 3.84 -12.35 12.55
C LEU A 180 4.19 -13.23 13.77
N LYS A 181 5.29 -13.99 13.67
CA LYS A 181 5.76 -14.80 14.79
C LYS A 181 6.08 -13.93 16.00
N PHE A 182 6.77 -12.81 15.80
CA PHE A 182 7.10 -11.88 16.90
C PHE A 182 5.83 -11.35 17.59
N LEU A 183 4.81 -10.98 16.80
CA LEU A 183 3.53 -10.51 17.34
C LEU A 183 2.81 -11.61 18.12
N LEU A 184 2.75 -12.85 17.61
CA LEU A 184 2.18 -13.99 18.32
C LEU A 184 2.94 -14.28 19.63
N ASP A 185 4.27 -14.26 19.60
CA ASP A 185 5.11 -14.46 20.79
C ASP A 185 4.90 -13.35 21.85
N SER A 186 4.49 -12.14 21.41
CA SER A 186 4.15 -11.01 22.28
C SER A 186 2.78 -11.17 22.98
N HIS A 187 1.93 -12.05 22.46
CA HIS A 187 0.60 -12.38 22.98
C HIS A 187 0.48 -13.87 23.39
N PRO A 188 1.23 -14.35 24.36
CA PRO A 188 1.37 -15.78 24.66
C PRO A 188 0.08 -16.46 25.15
N ASN A 189 -0.92 -15.67 25.56
CA ASN A 189 -2.21 -16.17 26.01
C ASN A 189 -3.20 -16.37 24.85
N VAL A 190 -2.87 -15.91 23.64
CA VAL A 190 -3.69 -16.08 22.44
C VAL A 190 -3.28 -17.37 21.71
N LEU A 191 -4.24 -18.26 21.47
CA LEU A 191 -4.01 -19.40 20.59
C LEU A 191 -3.91 -18.90 19.15
N PRO A 192 -2.86 -19.21 18.38
CA PRO A 192 -2.65 -18.66 17.02
C PRO A 192 -3.84 -18.89 16.08
N GLN A 193 -4.56 -20.01 16.21
CA GLN A 193 -5.76 -20.31 15.42
C GLN A 193 -6.95 -19.36 15.67
N MET A 194 -6.88 -18.50 16.67
CA MET A 194 -7.88 -17.46 16.90
C MET A 194 -7.65 -16.23 16.02
N LEU A 195 -6.49 -16.10 15.39
CA LEU A 195 -6.21 -15.10 14.36
C LEU A 195 -6.44 -15.71 12.98
N ASP A 196 -7.31 -15.10 12.19
CA ASP A 196 -7.60 -15.48 10.81
C ASP A 196 -7.15 -14.34 9.88
N ILE A 197 -6.34 -14.65 8.87
CA ILE A 197 -5.82 -13.66 7.93
C ILE A 197 -6.64 -13.74 6.64
N GLU A 198 -7.35 -12.65 6.34
CA GLU A 198 -8.12 -12.52 5.11
C GLU A 198 -7.26 -11.93 3.99
N ILE A 199 -7.25 -12.60 2.84
CA ILE A 199 -6.52 -12.19 1.65
C ILE A 199 -7.45 -12.16 0.45
N THR A 200 -7.31 -11.15 -0.41
CA THR A 200 -8.11 -11.07 -1.63
C THR A 200 -7.63 -12.06 -2.69
N GLU A 201 -8.54 -12.63 -3.48
CA GLU A 201 -8.23 -13.60 -4.56
C GLU A 201 -7.14 -13.11 -5.53
N SER A 202 -7.09 -11.81 -5.82
CA SER A 202 -6.08 -11.23 -6.71
C SER A 202 -4.64 -11.45 -6.24
N VAL A 203 -4.41 -11.53 -4.92
CA VAL A 203 -3.08 -11.75 -4.34
C VAL A 203 -2.56 -13.14 -4.64
N VAL A 204 -3.45 -14.13 -4.62
CA VAL A 204 -3.10 -15.53 -4.84
C VAL A 204 -2.71 -15.79 -6.31
N ILE A 205 -3.35 -15.09 -7.26
CA ILE A 205 -3.18 -15.34 -8.70
C ILE A 205 -1.86 -14.76 -9.24
N GLU A 206 -1.42 -13.60 -8.75
CA GLU A 206 -0.28 -12.88 -9.32
C GLU A 206 1.12 -13.40 -8.92
N HIS A 207 1.25 -14.11 -7.78
CA HIS A 207 2.55 -14.54 -7.23
C HIS A 207 2.49 -15.91 -6.53
N LEU A 208 2.01 -16.93 -7.23
CA LEU A 208 1.73 -18.27 -6.69
C LEU A 208 2.85 -18.89 -5.84
N SER A 209 4.14 -18.79 -6.22
CA SER A 209 5.19 -19.52 -5.51
C SER A 209 5.61 -18.88 -4.17
N HIS A 210 5.83 -17.56 -4.12
CA HIS A 210 6.30 -16.89 -2.92
C HIS A 210 5.18 -16.74 -1.88
N VAL A 211 3.98 -16.34 -2.33
CA VAL A 211 2.81 -16.22 -1.45
C VAL A 211 2.43 -17.59 -0.87
N THR A 212 2.45 -18.66 -1.67
CA THR A 212 2.15 -20.02 -1.17
C THR A 212 3.13 -20.45 -0.07
N GLN A 213 4.43 -20.21 -0.23
CA GLN A 213 5.41 -20.53 0.82
C GLN A 213 5.18 -19.71 2.09
N CYS A 214 4.86 -18.43 1.93
CA CYS A 214 4.51 -17.56 3.06
C CYS A 214 3.28 -18.08 3.81
N LEU A 215 2.20 -18.46 3.09
CA LEU A 215 0.97 -19.00 3.68
C LEU A 215 1.23 -20.30 4.43
N ILE A 216 2.00 -21.24 3.86
CA ILE A 216 2.38 -22.48 4.53
C ILE A 216 3.15 -22.18 5.81
N ALA A 217 4.15 -21.32 5.77
CA ALA A 217 4.94 -20.95 6.95
C ALA A 217 4.10 -20.27 8.04
N CYS A 218 3.08 -19.50 7.66
CA CYS A 218 2.13 -18.92 8.61
C CYS A 218 1.18 -19.98 9.20
N GLN A 219 0.72 -20.94 8.40
CA GLN A 219 -0.06 -22.10 8.91
C GLN A 219 0.74 -22.93 9.90
N ASP A 220 2.05 -23.10 9.69
CA ASP A 220 2.95 -23.77 10.64
C ASP A 220 3.05 -23.01 11.98
N LEU A 221 2.80 -21.70 12.00
CA LEU A 221 2.65 -20.92 13.23
C LEU A 221 1.28 -21.11 13.90
N GLY A 222 0.33 -21.72 13.21
CA GLY A 222 -1.01 -22.06 13.71
C GLY A 222 -2.11 -21.04 13.37
N VAL A 223 -1.83 -19.97 12.60
CA VAL A 223 -2.87 -19.02 12.14
C VAL A 223 -3.71 -19.62 11.01
N THR A 224 -4.94 -19.13 10.86
CA THR A 224 -5.86 -19.53 9.79
C THR A 224 -5.89 -18.51 8.67
N PHE A 225 -6.38 -18.92 7.49
CA PHE A 225 -6.56 -18.06 6.33
C PHE A 225 -7.96 -18.22 5.75
N SER A 226 -8.56 -17.10 5.36
CA SER A 226 -9.82 -17.04 4.62
C SER A 226 -9.74 -16.05 3.44
N SER A 227 -10.70 -16.15 2.51
CA SER A 227 -10.80 -15.34 1.29
C SER A 227 -12.23 -14.94 1.00
#